data_a539b653f9764aa3517ae082e4068f69
#
_entry.id   a539b653f9764aa3517ae082e4068f69
#
_cell.length_a   1.000
_cell.length_b   1.000
_cell.length_c   1.000
_cell.angle_alpha   90.00
_cell.angle_beta   90.00
_cell.angle_gamma   90.00
#
_symmetry.space_group_name_H-M   'P 1'
#
loop_
_entity.id
_entity.type
_entity.pdbx_description
1 polymer ?
#
loop_
_entity_poly.entity_id
_entity_poly.type
_entity_poly.pdbx_seq_one_letter_code
_entity_poly.pdbx_strand_id
1 'polypeptide(L)'
;MKVFVLGGDGFCGWPCAVNLGDRGHDVLIFDNLSRRKIDIDLEVESLTPITSIGDRLKAWREIGGKPIRFEHLDIAHQYDRLVTMLKTERPDAVVHFAEQRAAPYSMKSSSTKRYTVDNNVNGTHNLLAAIVESGLDIHIVHLGTMGVYGYGSHRGATIPEGYLKVEVPQPDGSRFEEEILHPASPGSV
;
A
#
# COMPACT_ATOMS: atom_id res chain seq x y z
N MET A 1 -2.26 -14.22 14.85
CA MET A 1 -2.61 -14.06 13.44
C MET A 1 -1.35 -14.16 12.61
N LYS A 2 -1.47 -14.65 11.39
CA LYS A 2 -0.41 -14.56 10.38
C LYS A 2 -0.67 -13.33 9.51
N VAL A 3 0.30 -12.44 9.40
CA VAL A 3 0.14 -11.17 8.69
C VAL A 3 1.20 -11.02 7.62
N PHE A 4 0.79 -10.74 6.40
CA PHE A 4 1.69 -10.32 5.33
C PHE A 4 1.86 -8.80 5.37
N VAL A 5 3.10 -8.33 5.24
CA VAL A 5 3.41 -6.90 5.12
C VAL A 5 4.11 -6.66 3.79
N LEU A 6 3.35 -6.16 2.82
CA LEU A 6 3.87 -5.82 1.48
C LEU A 6 4.53 -4.43 1.54
N GLY A 7 5.73 -4.30 1.00
CA GLY A 7 6.53 -3.09 1.15
C GLY A 7 7.21 -2.97 2.52
N GLY A 8 7.54 -4.11 3.12
CA GLY A 8 8.06 -4.18 4.48
C GLY A 8 9.49 -3.70 4.68
N ASP A 9 10.26 -3.44 3.61
CA ASP A 9 11.55 -2.76 3.68
C ASP A 9 11.40 -1.23 3.76
N GLY A 10 10.20 -0.72 3.47
CA GLY A 10 9.89 0.69 3.42
C GLY A 10 9.75 1.38 4.77
N PHE A 11 9.55 2.72 4.71
CA PHE A 11 9.43 3.59 5.88
C PHE A 11 8.24 3.24 6.79
N CYS A 12 7.08 2.90 6.23
CA CYS A 12 5.91 2.47 7.00
C CYS A 12 5.90 0.97 7.25
N GLY A 13 6.37 0.17 6.29
CA GLY A 13 6.29 -1.29 6.35
C GLY A 13 7.14 -1.90 7.44
N TRP A 14 8.40 -1.46 7.58
CA TRP A 14 9.30 -2.00 8.61
C TRP A 14 8.78 -1.77 10.04
N PRO A 15 8.46 -0.55 10.49
CA PRO A 15 7.94 -0.35 11.84
C PRO A 15 6.59 -1.05 12.06
N CYS A 16 5.75 -1.17 11.04
CA CYS A 16 4.53 -1.95 11.13
C CYS A 16 4.83 -3.43 11.38
N ALA A 17 5.75 -4.02 10.61
CA ALA A 17 6.14 -5.42 10.78
C ALA A 17 6.74 -5.69 12.16
N VAL A 18 7.60 -4.80 12.66
CA VAL A 18 8.20 -4.89 14.01
C VAL A 18 7.11 -4.80 15.09
N ASN A 19 6.18 -3.83 14.98
CA ASN A 19 5.09 -3.69 15.94
C ASN A 19 4.18 -4.93 15.98
N LEU A 20 3.87 -5.50 14.81
CA LEU A 20 3.09 -6.73 14.72
C LEU A 20 3.85 -7.92 15.33
N GLY A 21 5.16 -8.04 15.06
CA GLY A 21 6.02 -9.07 15.64
C GLY A 21 6.10 -8.97 17.17
N ASP A 22 6.25 -7.74 17.69
CA ASP A 22 6.27 -7.46 19.15
C ASP A 22 4.95 -7.88 19.82
N ARG A 23 3.83 -7.67 19.14
CA ARG A 23 2.50 -8.13 19.59
C ARG A 23 2.28 -9.64 19.45
N GLY A 24 3.28 -10.39 18.99
CA GLY A 24 3.24 -11.86 18.92
C GLY A 24 2.60 -12.41 17.65
N HIS A 25 2.36 -11.60 16.61
CA HIS A 25 1.88 -12.08 15.31
C HIS A 25 2.99 -12.82 14.55
N ASP A 26 2.61 -13.75 13.66
CA ASP A 26 3.50 -14.38 12.68
C ASP A 26 3.57 -13.47 11.45
N VAL A 27 4.70 -12.80 11.26
CA VAL A 27 4.86 -11.76 10.23
C VAL A 27 5.74 -12.26 9.10
N LEU A 28 5.25 -12.11 7.87
CA LEU A 28 6.02 -12.31 6.64
C LEU A 28 6.04 -11.02 5.82
N ILE A 29 7.22 -10.48 5.65
CA ILE A 29 7.48 -9.29 4.82
C ILE A 29 7.70 -9.72 3.38
N PHE A 30 7.05 -9.00 2.45
CA PHE A 30 7.35 -9.03 1.03
C PHE A 30 7.83 -7.66 0.56
N ASP A 31 8.92 -7.65 -0.20
CA ASP A 31 9.45 -6.41 -0.79
C ASP A 31 10.27 -6.74 -2.03
N ASN A 32 10.24 -5.91 -3.06
CA ASN A 32 11.08 -6.02 -4.25
C ASN A 32 12.36 -5.17 -4.16
N LEU A 33 12.56 -4.47 -3.04
CA LEU A 33 13.68 -3.57 -2.73
C LEU A 33 13.86 -2.43 -3.76
N SER A 34 12.83 -2.12 -4.52
CA SER A 34 12.87 -1.11 -5.58
C SER A 34 13.22 0.29 -5.04
N ARG A 35 12.81 0.61 -3.82
CA ARG A 35 13.16 1.88 -3.18
C ARG A 35 14.67 2.06 -3.07
N ARG A 36 15.40 1.03 -2.68
CA ARG A 36 16.88 1.09 -2.56
C ARG A 36 17.53 1.31 -3.89
N LYS A 37 17.02 0.65 -4.95
CA LYS A 37 17.47 0.88 -6.32
C LYS A 37 17.20 2.32 -6.76
N ILE A 38 16.00 2.84 -6.47
CA ILE A 38 15.64 4.22 -6.79
C ILE A 38 16.58 5.22 -6.09
N ASP A 39 16.91 5.01 -4.83
CA ASP A 39 17.84 5.87 -4.09
C ASP A 39 19.24 5.86 -4.75
N ILE A 40 19.74 4.70 -5.18
CA ILE A 40 21.00 4.56 -5.93
C ILE A 40 20.92 5.27 -7.29
N ASP A 41 19.85 5.05 -8.06
CA ASP A 41 19.65 5.66 -9.38
C ASP A 41 19.52 7.21 -9.30
N LEU A 42 19.15 7.72 -8.15
CA LEU A 42 19.01 9.15 -7.88
C LEU A 42 20.26 9.77 -7.23
N GLU A 43 21.23 8.94 -6.86
CA GLU A 43 22.43 9.36 -6.10
C GLU A 43 22.05 10.08 -4.80
N VAL A 44 21.01 9.58 -4.10
CA VAL A 44 20.52 10.13 -2.83
C VAL A 44 20.71 9.13 -1.71
N GLU A 45 20.88 9.65 -0.50
CA GLU A 45 20.97 8.87 0.71
C GLU A 45 19.84 9.26 1.69
N SER A 46 19.44 8.30 2.53
CA SER A 46 18.54 8.58 3.63
C SER A 46 19.25 9.44 4.69
N LEU A 47 18.54 10.39 5.33
CA LEU A 47 19.05 11.18 6.42
C LEU A 47 19.62 10.34 7.57
N THR A 48 19.03 9.17 7.80
CA THR A 48 19.56 8.16 8.70
C THR A 48 19.93 6.93 7.86
N PRO A 49 21.15 6.39 8.02
CA PRO A 49 21.56 5.19 7.32
C PRO A 49 20.57 4.04 7.54
N ILE A 50 20.16 3.38 6.45
CA ILE A 50 19.25 2.23 6.50
C ILE A 50 20.06 0.98 6.15
N THR A 51 20.25 0.11 7.12
CA THR A 51 20.91 -1.18 6.92
C THR A 51 20.06 -2.14 6.07
N SER A 52 20.68 -3.23 5.59
CA SER A 52 19.97 -4.23 4.81
C SER A 52 18.79 -4.83 5.60
N ILE A 53 17.78 -5.34 4.88
CA ILE A 53 16.65 -6.04 5.53
C ILE A 53 17.16 -7.24 6.35
N GLY A 54 18.19 -7.94 5.88
CA GLY A 54 18.80 -9.05 6.60
C GLY A 54 19.42 -8.64 7.94
N ASP A 55 20.17 -7.53 7.95
CA ASP A 55 20.76 -7.00 9.20
C ASP A 55 19.70 -6.54 10.19
N ARG A 56 18.64 -5.89 9.70
CA ARG A 56 17.51 -5.46 10.54
C ARG A 56 16.77 -6.64 11.14
N LEU A 57 16.52 -7.70 10.38
CA LEU A 57 15.92 -8.94 10.87
C LEU A 57 16.82 -9.67 11.89
N LYS A 58 18.14 -9.61 11.69
CA LYS A 58 19.11 -10.14 12.65
C LYS A 58 19.07 -9.34 13.95
N ALA A 59 19.19 -8.03 13.89
CA ALA A 59 19.11 -7.15 15.05
C ALA A 59 17.79 -7.31 15.82
N TRP A 60 16.68 -7.44 15.11
CA TRP A 60 15.37 -7.69 15.74
C TRP A 60 15.37 -9.00 16.57
N ARG A 61 15.95 -10.07 16.03
CA ARG A 61 16.08 -11.35 16.78
C ARG A 61 17.01 -11.23 17.98
N GLU A 62 18.12 -10.50 17.85
CA GLU A 62 19.11 -10.31 18.93
C GLU A 62 18.53 -9.57 20.14
N ILE A 63 17.57 -8.68 19.96
CA ILE A 63 16.85 -8.01 21.05
C ILE A 63 15.66 -8.83 21.59
N GLY A 64 15.51 -10.10 21.15
CA GLY A 64 14.47 -11.00 21.64
C GLY A 64 13.14 -10.92 20.91
N GLY A 65 13.07 -10.23 19.78
CA GLY A 65 11.87 -10.14 18.95
C GLY A 65 11.47 -11.50 18.36
N LYS A 66 10.17 -11.75 18.24
CA LYS A 66 9.64 -12.92 17.54
C LYS A 66 10.12 -12.90 16.07
N PRO A 67 10.62 -14.02 15.52
CA PRO A 67 11.15 -14.03 14.16
C PRO A 67 10.15 -13.48 13.12
N ILE A 68 10.59 -12.48 12.39
CA ILE A 68 9.93 -11.95 11.19
C ILE A 68 10.61 -12.59 10.00
N ARG A 69 9.82 -13.10 9.04
CA ARG A 69 10.32 -13.69 7.80
C ARG A 69 10.32 -12.66 6.69
N PHE A 70 11.18 -12.85 5.70
CA PHE A 70 11.28 -11.99 4.52
C PHE A 70 11.32 -12.84 3.25
N GLU A 71 10.53 -12.42 2.25
CA GLU A 71 10.52 -12.95 0.90
C GLU A 71 10.69 -11.82 -0.11
N HIS A 72 11.65 -11.96 -1.01
CA HIS A 72 11.78 -11.04 -2.13
C HIS A 72 10.68 -11.33 -3.14
N LEU A 73 9.74 -10.42 -3.30
CA LEU A 73 8.61 -10.55 -4.22
C LEU A 73 8.22 -9.20 -4.81
N ASP A 74 8.02 -9.17 -6.12
CA ASP A 74 7.43 -8.06 -6.86
C ASP A 74 5.97 -8.39 -7.20
N ILE A 75 5.04 -7.75 -6.51
CA ILE A 75 3.61 -8.03 -6.68
C ILE A 75 3.04 -7.58 -8.04
N ALA A 76 3.70 -6.61 -8.70
CA ALA A 76 3.30 -6.17 -10.03
C ALA A 76 3.68 -7.20 -11.13
N HIS A 77 4.77 -7.96 -10.93
CA HIS A 77 5.35 -8.80 -11.98
C HIS A 77 5.36 -10.30 -11.65
N GLN A 78 5.11 -10.71 -10.40
CA GLN A 78 5.20 -12.10 -9.96
C GLN A 78 3.85 -12.62 -9.44
N TYR A 79 2.79 -12.44 -10.22
CA TYR A 79 1.41 -12.79 -9.85
C TYR A 79 1.28 -14.24 -9.38
N ASP A 80 1.73 -15.22 -10.16
CA ASP A 80 1.59 -16.65 -9.83
C ASP A 80 2.29 -17.01 -8.50
N ARG A 81 3.43 -16.35 -8.22
CA ARG A 81 4.14 -16.54 -6.97
C ARG A 81 3.36 -15.93 -5.80
N LEU A 82 2.74 -14.77 -5.99
CA LEU A 82 1.86 -14.15 -4.98
C LEU A 82 0.68 -15.09 -4.64
N VAL A 83 0.00 -15.62 -5.66
CA VAL A 83 -1.09 -16.60 -5.47
C VAL A 83 -0.60 -17.84 -4.71
N THR A 84 0.56 -18.37 -5.09
CA THR A 84 1.19 -19.53 -4.43
C THR A 84 1.46 -19.23 -2.95
N MET A 85 2.03 -18.06 -2.65
CA MET A 85 2.33 -17.65 -1.27
C MET A 85 1.06 -17.48 -0.43
N LEU A 86 0.00 -16.90 -0.99
CA LEU A 86 -1.29 -16.79 -0.31
C LEU A 86 -1.88 -18.18 0.01
N LYS A 87 -1.93 -19.08 -0.96
CA LYS A 87 -2.47 -20.44 -0.80
C LYS A 87 -1.66 -21.29 0.20
N THR A 88 -0.33 -21.14 0.21
CA THR A 88 0.57 -21.92 1.06
C THR A 88 0.61 -21.39 2.49
N GLU A 89 0.81 -20.11 2.64
CA GLU A 89 0.99 -19.47 3.94
C GLU A 89 -0.33 -19.16 4.65
N ARG A 90 -1.41 -18.96 3.89
CA ARG A 90 -2.77 -18.69 4.40
C ARG A 90 -2.80 -17.58 5.44
N PRO A 91 -2.44 -16.34 5.08
CA PRO A 91 -2.48 -15.23 6.04
C PRO A 91 -3.91 -14.89 6.46
N ASP A 92 -4.05 -14.41 7.70
CA ASP A 92 -5.31 -13.84 8.20
C ASP A 92 -5.50 -12.41 7.71
N ALA A 93 -4.39 -11.68 7.49
CA ALA A 93 -4.41 -10.30 7.03
C ALA A 93 -3.23 -9.96 6.12
N VAL A 94 -3.44 -8.98 5.25
CA VAL A 94 -2.42 -8.36 4.41
C VAL A 94 -2.41 -6.86 4.67
N VAL A 95 -1.24 -6.32 5.01
CA VAL A 95 -1.01 -4.87 5.08
C VAL A 95 -0.23 -4.45 3.85
N HIS A 96 -0.80 -3.54 3.04
CA HIS A 96 -0.25 -3.16 1.75
C HIS A 96 0.35 -1.75 1.77
N PHE A 97 1.69 -1.70 1.74
CA PHE A 97 2.51 -0.49 1.63
C PHE A 97 3.46 -0.53 0.40
N ALA A 98 3.30 -1.52 -0.48
CA ALA A 98 4.23 -1.75 -1.59
C ALA A 98 3.96 -0.81 -2.77
N GLU A 99 4.03 0.50 -2.52
CA GLU A 99 3.77 1.53 -3.52
C GLU A 99 4.94 2.47 -3.72
N GLN A 100 5.13 2.90 -4.97
CA GLN A 100 6.01 4.02 -5.29
C GLN A 100 5.28 5.32 -4.91
N ARG A 101 5.78 5.99 -3.87
CA ARG A 101 5.14 7.14 -3.19
C ARG A 101 5.59 8.51 -3.69
N ALA A 102 6.72 8.59 -4.39
CA ALA A 102 7.37 9.85 -4.69
C ALA A 102 6.90 10.46 -6.01
N ALA A 103 6.00 11.45 -5.94
CA ALA A 103 5.54 12.17 -7.12
C ALA A 103 6.69 12.77 -7.95
N PRO A 104 7.74 13.40 -7.37
CA PRO A 104 8.87 13.89 -8.17
C PRO A 104 9.59 12.79 -8.94
N TYR A 105 9.75 11.59 -8.38
CA TYR A 105 10.31 10.44 -9.10
C TYR A 105 9.42 10.02 -10.26
N SER A 106 8.13 9.88 -10.04
CA SER A 106 7.18 9.45 -11.07
C SER A 106 7.17 10.38 -12.30
N MET A 107 7.50 11.65 -12.12
CA MET A 107 7.48 12.65 -13.19
C MET A 107 8.81 12.84 -13.93
N LYS A 108 9.90 12.17 -13.52
CA LYS A 108 11.24 12.36 -14.10
C LYS A 108 11.35 11.97 -15.57
N SER A 109 10.72 10.87 -15.97
CA SER A 109 10.84 10.31 -17.33
C SER A 109 9.63 9.48 -17.71
N SER A 110 9.52 9.09 -18.97
CA SER A 110 8.49 8.16 -19.42
C SER A 110 8.60 6.78 -18.77
N SER A 111 9.82 6.32 -18.47
CA SER A 111 10.03 5.04 -17.79
C SER A 111 9.57 5.10 -16.34
N THR A 112 9.88 6.17 -15.60
CA THR A 112 9.46 6.31 -14.20
C THR A 112 7.94 6.51 -14.06
N LYS A 113 7.30 7.18 -15.04
CA LYS A 113 5.82 7.27 -15.11
C LYS A 113 5.18 5.90 -15.27
N ARG A 114 5.65 5.11 -16.23
CA ARG A 114 5.14 3.74 -16.46
C ARG A 114 5.40 2.84 -15.27
N TYR A 115 6.61 2.89 -14.72
CA TYR A 115 6.94 2.14 -13.51
C TYR A 115 5.97 2.45 -12.37
N THR A 116 5.65 3.74 -12.14
CA THR A 116 4.74 4.12 -11.05
C THR A 116 3.33 3.56 -11.25
N VAL A 117 2.80 3.65 -12.46
CA VAL A 117 1.47 3.06 -12.78
C VAL A 117 1.49 1.55 -12.62
N ASP A 118 2.51 0.91 -13.16
CA ASP A 118 2.65 -0.55 -13.14
C ASP A 118 2.81 -1.06 -11.70
N ASN A 119 3.68 -0.44 -10.92
CA ASN A 119 3.90 -0.82 -9.53
C ASN A 119 2.64 -0.58 -8.66
N ASN A 120 2.00 0.58 -8.78
CA ASN A 120 0.91 0.95 -7.87
C ASN A 120 -0.44 0.38 -8.32
N VAL A 121 -0.80 0.54 -9.59
CA VAL A 121 -2.11 0.10 -10.09
C VAL A 121 -2.11 -1.42 -10.33
N ASN A 122 -1.17 -1.93 -11.14
CA ASN A 122 -1.14 -3.36 -11.44
C ASN A 122 -0.76 -4.18 -10.20
N GLY A 123 0.15 -3.68 -9.35
CA GLY A 123 0.51 -4.36 -8.09
C GLY A 123 -0.68 -4.51 -7.16
N THR A 124 -1.45 -3.46 -6.95
CA THR A 124 -2.65 -3.50 -6.12
C THR A 124 -3.74 -4.38 -6.73
N HIS A 125 -3.98 -4.25 -8.05
CA HIS A 125 -4.91 -5.13 -8.76
C HIS A 125 -4.52 -6.61 -8.65
N ASN A 126 -3.24 -6.92 -8.84
CA ASN A 126 -2.74 -8.30 -8.70
C ASN A 126 -2.95 -8.84 -7.28
N LEU A 127 -2.74 -8.02 -6.25
CA LEU A 127 -3.03 -8.43 -4.87
C LEU A 127 -4.50 -8.80 -4.69
N LEU A 128 -5.41 -7.94 -5.12
CA LEU A 128 -6.86 -8.18 -5.00
C LEU A 128 -7.28 -9.42 -5.79
N ALA A 129 -6.82 -9.56 -7.04
CA ALA A 129 -7.09 -10.72 -7.87
C ALA A 129 -6.54 -12.02 -7.25
N ALA A 130 -5.32 -11.99 -6.71
CA ALA A 130 -4.70 -13.14 -6.08
C ALA A 130 -5.43 -13.57 -4.79
N ILE A 131 -5.94 -12.62 -4.01
CA ILE A 131 -6.77 -12.93 -2.83
C ILE A 131 -8.05 -13.64 -3.27
N VAL A 132 -8.76 -13.11 -4.26
CA VAL A 132 -9.97 -13.76 -4.80
C VAL A 132 -9.65 -15.16 -5.32
N GLU A 133 -8.58 -15.32 -6.11
CA GLU A 133 -8.16 -16.62 -6.65
C GLU A 133 -7.72 -17.60 -5.56
N SER A 134 -7.19 -17.12 -4.45
CA SER A 134 -6.80 -17.97 -3.32
C SER A 134 -7.99 -18.64 -2.64
N GLY A 135 -9.19 -18.07 -2.76
CA GLY A 135 -10.40 -18.51 -2.07
C GLY A 135 -10.35 -18.32 -0.55
N LEU A 136 -9.44 -17.49 -0.05
CA LEU A 136 -9.27 -17.22 1.38
C LEU A 136 -10.00 -15.94 1.78
N ASP A 137 -10.55 -15.94 2.98
CA ASP A 137 -11.06 -14.72 3.63
C ASP A 137 -9.89 -14.00 4.32
N ILE A 138 -9.40 -12.93 3.70
CA ILE A 138 -8.21 -12.20 4.14
C ILE A 138 -8.58 -10.75 4.39
N HIS A 139 -8.29 -10.27 5.60
CA HIS A 139 -8.46 -8.85 5.91
C HIS A 139 -7.36 -8.01 5.25
N ILE A 140 -7.75 -7.01 4.45
CA ILE A 140 -6.81 -6.11 3.78
C ILE A 140 -6.77 -4.77 4.51
N VAL A 141 -5.55 -4.30 4.82
CA VAL A 141 -5.28 -2.94 5.27
C VAL A 141 -4.45 -2.25 4.20
N HIS A 142 -5.05 -1.34 3.45
CA HIS A 142 -4.39 -0.59 2.39
C HIS A 142 -4.11 0.84 2.83
N LEU A 143 -2.89 1.32 2.58
CA LEU A 143 -2.52 2.71 2.83
C LEU A 143 -2.94 3.56 1.64
N GLY A 144 -4.05 4.28 1.79
CA GLY A 144 -4.53 5.24 0.80
C GLY A 144 -3.78 6.57 0.84
N THR A 145 -4.34 7.56 0.20
CA THR A 145 -3.79 8.91 0.14
C THR A 145 -4.85 9.97 0.44
N MET A 146 -4.47 11.01 1.17
CA MET A 146 -5.32 12.20 1.31
C MET A 146 -5.57 12.92 -0.03
N GLY A 147 -4.75 12.64 -1.05
CA GLY A 147 -4.91 13.17 -2.40
C GLY A 147 -6.20 12.75 -3.10
N VAL A 148 -6.95 11.76 -2.59
CA VAL A 148 -8.27 11.35 -3.12
C VAL A 148 -9.28 12.48 -3.07
N TYR A 149 -9.13 13.42 -2.14
CA TYR A 149 -10.00 14.62 -2.05
C TYR A 149 -9.64 15.69 -3.07
N GLY A 150 -8.57 15.50 -3.84
CA GLY A 150 -8.06 16.48 -4.80
C GLY A 150 -7.27 17.61 -4.14
N TYR A 151 -6.63 18.40 -5.00
CA TYR A 151 -5.85 19.57 -4.60
C TYR A 151 -6.50 20.88 -5.03
N GLY A 152 -7.79 20.85 -5.30
CA GLY A 152 -8.56 22.03 -5.67
C GLY A 152 -8.70 23.02 -4.50
N SER A 153 -9.05 24.26 -4.83
CA SER A 153 -9.33 25.27 -3.80
C SER A 153 -10.70 24.99 -3.17
N HIS A 154 -10.72 24.26 -2.10
CA HIS A 154 -11.93 24.04 -1.29
C HIS A 154 -12.30 25.28 -0.46
N ARG A 155 -11.59 26.40 -0.61
CA ARG A 155 -11.79 27.63 0.16
C ARG A 155 -11.88 27.42 1.66
N GLY A 156 -11.13 26.42 2.17
CA GLY A 156 -11.17 26.02 3.58
C GLY A 156 -12.38 25.18 3.98
N ALA A 157 -13.19 24.71 3.02
CA ALA A 157 -14.30 23.81 3.32
C ALA A 157 -13.79 22.41 3.73
N THR A 158 -14.41 21.84 4.74
CA THR A 158 -14.20 20.45 5.13
C THR A 158 -15.01 19.55 4.22
N ILE A 159 -14.37 18.51 3.64
CA ILE A 159 -15.08 17.46 2.92
C ILE A 159 -15.46 16.40 3.94
N PRO A 160 -16.77 16.10 4.12
CA PRO A 160 -17.19 15.08 5.07
C PRO A 160 -16.81 13.68 4.59
N GLU A 161 -16.57 12.79 5.52
CA GLU A 161 -16.57 11.35 5.25
C GLU A 161 -18.00 10.89 5.03
N GLY A 162 -18.23 10.05 4.02
CA GLY A 162 -19.56 9.58 3.67
C GLY A 162 -19.99 10.02 2.26
N TYR A 163 -21.29 9.98 2.00
CA TYR A 163 -21.84 10.43 0.72
C TYR A 163 -21.85 11.96 0.65
N LEU A 164 -21.45 12.49 -0.50
CA LEU A 164 -21.53 13.92 -0.76
C LEU A 164 -22.92 14.27 -1.26
N LYS A 165 -23.56 15.23 -0.62
CA LYS A 165 -24.85 15.78 -1.04
C LYS A 165 -24.63 16.97 -1.95
N VAL A 166 -25.27 16.96 -3.10
CA VAL A 166 -25.20 18.03 -4.10
C VAL A 166 -26.60 18.46 -4.51
N GLU A 167 -26.77 19.76 -4.75
CA GLU A 167 -28.00 20.28 -5.34
C GLU A 167 -27.92 20.22 -6.85
N VAL A 168 -28.82 19.46 -7.46
CA VAL A 168 -28.91 19.30 -8.92
C VAL A 168 -30.01 20.20 -9.47
N PRO A 169 -29.68 21.22 -10.30
CA PRO A 169 -30.70 22.09 -10.93
C PRO A 169 -31.47 21.31 -12.01
N GLN A 170 -32.76 21.54 -12.07
CA GLN A 170 -33.66 20.96 -13.06
C GLN A 170 -34.00 21.98 -14.18
N PRO A 171 -34.43 21.50 -15.38
CA PRO A 171 -34.82 22.38 -16.47
C PRO A 171 -35.99 23.31 -16.14
N ASP A 172 -36.85 22.96 -15.21
CA ASP A 172 -37.99 23.77 -14.75
C ASP A 172 -37.60 24.83 -13.70
N GLY A 173 -36.29 24.93 -13.36
CA GLY A 173 -35.76 25.85 -12.37
C GLY A 173 -35.81 25.33 -10.93
N SER A 174 -36.38 24.16 -10.68
CA SER A 174 -36.35 23.50 -9.37
C SER A 174 -34.97 22.90 -9.11
N ARG A 175 -34.74 22.50 -7.87
CA ARG A 175 -33.53 21.78 -7.45
C ARG A 175 -33.94 20.59 -6.60
N PHE A 176 -33.20 19.51 -6.70
CA PHE A 176 -33.28 18.41 -5.76
C PHE A 176 -31.91 18.06 -5.20
N GLU A 177 -31.88 17.51 -3.98
CA GLU A 177 -30.66 17.01 -3.35
C GLU A 177 -30.42 15.58 -3.82
N GLU A 178 -29.21 15.32 -4.28
CA GLU A 178 -28.73 13.99 -4.69
C GLU A 178 -27.51 13.60 -3.87
N GLU A 179 -27.44 12.34 -3.49
CA GLU A 179 -26.25 11.76 -2.85
C GLU A 179 -25.35 11.14 -3.93
N ILE A 180 -24.11 11.60 -4.02
CA ILE A 180 -23.14 11.07 -4.96
C ILE A 180 -21.98 10.39 -4.25
N LEU A 181 -21.45 9.34 -4.91
CA LEU A 181 -20.23 8.69 -4.48
C LEU A 181 -19.02 9.60 -4.72
N HIS A 182 -18.15 9.69 -3.74
CA HIS A 182 -16.84 10.27 -3.88
C HIS A 182 -15.81 9.36 -3.16
N PRO A 183 -14.49 9.59 -3.32
CA PRO A 183 -13.48 8.66 -2.83
C PRO A 183 -13.55 8.29 -1.34
N ALA A 184 -14.16 9.12 -0.51
CA ALA A 184 -14.34 8.83 0.92
C ALA A 184 -15.74 8.29 1.28
N SER A 185 -16.60 8.00 0.30
CA SER A 185 -17.94 7.44 0.56
C SER A 185 -17.85 5.97 0.96
N PRO A 186 -18.73 5.47 1.86
CA PRO A 186 -18.83 4.05 2.13
C PRO A 186 -19.10 3.25 0.84
N GLY A 187 -18.34 2.17 0.61
CA GLY A 187 -18.48 1.34 -0.59
C GLY A 187 -17.82 1.91 -1.85
N SER A 188 -17.03 2.99 -1.75
CA SER A 188 -16.23 3.51 -2.87
C SER A 188 -14.83 2.85 -2.95
N VAL A 189 -14.53 1.92 -2.07
CA VAL A 189 -13.26 1.17 -1.98
C VAL A 189 -13.52 -0.30 -2.27
#